data_6d38ff080441c5d68af9d9800a9f5ec3
#
_entry.id   6d38ff080441c5d68af9d9800a9f5ec3
#
_cell.length_a   1.000
_cell.length_b   1.000
_cell.length_c   1.000
_cell.angle_alpha   90.00
_cell.angle_beta   90.00
_cell.angle_gamma   90.00
#
_symmetry.space_group_name_H-M   'P 1'
#
loop_
_entity.id
_entity.type
_entity.pdbx_description
1 polymer ?
#
loop_
_entity_poly.entity_id
_entity_poly.type
_entity_poly.pdbx_seq_one_letter_code
_entity_poly.pdbx_strand_id
1 'polypeptide(L)'
;TLAMRMGSSGLQDAFQRFGFADTFQGEIQETASHLPDFGKLEQGDIAQLGLGQSSLLVTPLRMAMLAQAFANGGKMMVPYMVDAVISPQGLCIRKGEPAQWREVTTSQRAALINSYMENVVENGTGGAAAVSGIKVRGKTGTAENSAGADHGWFIGSAELPGRTIAFGIIVENSGGGGSTAAPIARRIIQDLMNR
;
A
#
# COMPACT_ATOMS: atom_id res chain seq x y z
N THR A 1 6.13 -4.02 22.43
CA THR A 1 5.45 -3.77 21.16
C THR A 1 4.97 -5.07 20.52
N LEU A 2 4.04 -5.02 19.53
CA LEU A 2 3.56 -6.21 18.82
C LEU A 2 4.69 -6.91 18.05
N ALA A 3 5.54 -6.15 17.37
CA ALA A 3 6.70 -6.68 16.64
C ALA A 3 7.65 -7.50 17.56
N MET A 4 7.91 -7.02 18.77
CA MET A 4 8.71 -7.74 19.74
C MET A 4 8.08 -9.08 20.17
N ARG A 5 6.75 -9.14 20.22
CA ARG A 5 6.02 -10.39 20.52
C ARG A 5 6.03 -11.37 19.33
N MET A 6 6.06 -10.85 18.10
CA MET A 6 6.18 -11.68 16.89
C MET A 6 7.60 -12.24 16.72
N GLY A 7 8.59 -11.47 17.14
CA GLY A 7 10.00 -11.81 16.93
C GLY A 7 10.42 -11.74 15.46
N SER A 8 11.69 -12.06 15.21
CA SER A 8 12.27 -12.02 13.85
C SER A 8 11.56 -12.97 12.88
N SER A 9 11.31 -14.23 13.28
CA SER A 9 10.65 -15.22 12.43
C SER A 9 9.20 -14.84 12.09
N GLY A 10 8.43 -14.35 13.07
CA GLY A 10 7.06 -13.93 12.82
C GLY A 10 6.97 -12.71 11.91
N LEU A 11 7.94 -11.79 11.98
CA LEU A 11 8.04 -10.68 11.02
C LEU A 11 8.42 -11.19 9.63
N GLN A 12 9.41 -12.09 9.53
CA GLN A 12 9.79 -12.70 8.26
C GLN A 12 8.60 -13.36 7.55
N ASP A 13 7.85 -14.19 8.30
CA ASP A 13 6.64 -14.85 7.77
C ASP A 13 5.59 -13.83 7.29
N ALA A 14 5.43 -12.72 8.03
CA ALA A 14 4.52 -11.67 7.63
C ALA A 14 4.98 -10.99 6.32
N PHE A 15 6.24 -10.58 6.22
CA PHE A 15 6.78 -9.97 5.00
C PHE A 15 6.70 -10.90 3.79
N GLN A 16 6.98 -12.20 3.96
CA GLN A 16 6.83 -13.20 2.90
C GLN A 16 5.37 -13.35 2.48
N ARG A 17 4.44 -13.45 3.43
CA ARG A 17 3.00 -13.56 3.17
C ARG A 17 2.47 -12.37 2.37
N PHE A 18 2.90 -11.16 2.70
CA PHE A 18 2.54 -9.95 1.98
C PHE A 18 3.34 -9.76 0.68
N GLY A 19 4.25 -10.68 0.34
CA GLY A 19 4.95 -10.71 -0.93
C GLY A 19 6.06 -9.68 -1.08
N PHE A 20 6.60 -9.15 0.01
CA PHE A 20 7.65 -8.14 -0.08
C PHE A 20 8.96 -8.67 -0.69
N ALA A 21 9.27 -9.96 -0.47
CA ALA A 21 10.47 -10.59 -1.03
C ALA A 21 10.31 -11.02 -2.51
N ASP A 22 9.07 -11.06 -3.02
CA ASP A 22 8.77 -11.65 -4.32
C ASP A 22 8.42 -10.56 -5.34
N THR A 23 8.58 -10.90 -6.62
CA THR A 23 8.04 -10.13 -7.74
C THR A 23 6.91 -10.93 -8.41
N PHE A 24 5.99 -10.22 -9.05
CA PHE A 24 4.96 -10.86 -9.88
C PHE A 24 5.38 -10.83 -11.36
N GLN A 25 4.84 -11.77 -12.14
CA GLN A 25 4.96 -11.74 -13.59
C GLN A 25 3.79 -10.93 -14.16
N GLY A 26 4.07 -9.87 -14.90
CA GLY A 26 3.04 -8.99 -15.44
C GLY A 26 3.59 -7.95 -16.41
N GLU A 27 2.73 -7.05 -16.86
CA GLU A 27 3.07 -5.96 -17.80
C GLU A 27 3.93 -4.88 -17.13
N ILE A 28 3.84 -4.77 -15.82
CA ILE A 28 4.61 -3.81 -15.01
C ILE A 28 5.75 -4.57 -14.37
N GLN A 29 6.97 -4.14 -14.63
CA GLN A 29 8.14 -4.65 -13.93
C GLN A 29 8.30 -3.91 -12.60
N GLU A 30 8.42 -4.67 -11.52
CA GLU A 30 8.63 -4.15 -10.19
C GLU A 30 9.98 -4.63 -9.65
N THR A 31 10.73 -3.74 -9.04
CA THR A 31 11.91 -4.11 -8.25
C THR A 31 11.43 -4.72 -6.92
N ALA A 32 11.98 -5.87 -6.55
CA ALA A 32 11.70 -6.47 -5.25
C ALA A 32 12.04 -5.51 -4.11
N SER A 33 11.27 -5.57 -3.04
CA SER A 33 11.58 -4.82 -1.82
C SER A 33 12.90 -5.31 -1.23
N HIS A 34 13.67 -4.40 -0.64
CA HIS A 34 14.84 -4.81 0.15
C HIS A 34 14.39 -5.15 1.56
N LEU A 35 14.64 -6.38 1.98
CA LEU A 35 14.36 -6.85 3.33
C LEU A 35 15.66 -7.07 4.11
N PRO A 36 15.67 -6.83 5.42
CA PRO A 36 16.81 -7.14 6.25
C PRO A 36 17.08 -8.65 6.32
N ASP A 37 18.28 -9.02 6.73
CA ASP A 37 18.61 -10.40 7.09
C ASP A 37 17.98 -10.74 8.46
N PHE A 38 16.83 -11.40 8.42
CA PHE A 38 16.06 -11.74 9.63
C PHE A 38 16.82 -12.61 10.62
N GLY A 39 17.85 -13.35 10.17
CA GLY A 39 18.70 -14.18 11.04
C GLY A 39 19.69 -13.38 11.87
N LYS A 40 19.90 -12.10 11.55
CA LYS A 40 20.87 -11.21 12.21
C LYS A 40 20.22 -10.05 12.96
N LEU A 41 18.88 -9.98 13.00
CA LEU A 41 18.19 -8.88 13.68
C LEU A 41 18.37 -8.96 15.19
N GLU A 42 18.78 -7.86 15.77
CA GLU A 42 18.75 -7.64 17.21
C GLU A 42 17.38 -7.09 17.66
N GLN A 43 17.16 -6.99 18.96
CA GLN A 43 15.88 -6.49 19.50
C GLN A 43 15.54 -5.07 19.04
N GLY A 44 16.56 -4.22 18.91
CA GLY A 44 16.41 -2.85 18.38
C GLY A 44 15.92 -2.84 16.94
N ASP A 45 16.51 -3.71 16.10
CA ASP A 45 16.14 -3.83 14.68
C ASP A 45 14.70 -4.35 14.52
N ILE A 46 14.30 -5.33 15.34
CA ILE A 46 12.93 -5.88 15.37
C ILE A 46 11.93 -4.76 15.72
N ALA A 47 12.27 -3.93 16.71
CA ALA A 47 11.41 -2.81 17.11
C ALA A 47 11.29 -1.76 15.99
N GLN A 48 12.40 -1.39 15.35
CA GLN A 48 12.43 -0.45 14.22
C GLN A 48 11.70 -0.99 13.00
N LEU A 49 11.94 -2.26 12.63
CA LEU A 49 11.25 -2.91 11.52
C LEU A 49 9.73 -2.98 11.74
N GLY A 50 9.29 -3.17 12.99
CA GLY A 50 7.89 -3.13 13.37
C GLY A 50 7.22 -1.76 13.24
N LEU A 51 8.00 -0.69 13.10
CA LEU A 51 7.55 0.67 12.79
C LEU A 51 7.68 0.99 11.29
N GLY A 52 8.26 0.09 10.48
CA GLY A 52 8.53 0.31 9.06
C GLY A 52 9.82 1.10 8.81
N GLN A 53 10.75 1.06 9.75
CA GLN A 53 12.09 1.65 9.65
C GLN A 53 13.16 0.57 9.45
N SER A 54 14.42 0.86 9.73
CA SER A 54 15.57 0.01 9.51
C SER A 54 15.97 -0.06 8.02
N SER A 55 16.54 -1.16 7.56
CA SER A 55 16.97 -1.35 6.18
C SER A 55 15.86 -1.75 5.20
N LEU A 56 14.58 -1.61 5.59
CA LEU A 56 13.44 -1.93 4.73
C LEU A 56 13.29 -0.89 3.62
N LEU A 57 13.35 -1.33 2.34
CA LEU A 57 13.00 -0.49 1.18
C LEU A 57 11.84 -1.11 0.42
N VAL A 58 10.86 -0.29 0.09
CA VAL A 58 9.62 -0.72 -0.59
C VAL A 58 9.30 0.21 -1.76
N THR A 59 8.63 -0.33 -2.78
CA THR A 59 8.14 0.49 -3.89
C THR A 59 6.76 1.07 -3.61
N PRO A 60 6.42 2.25 -4.15
CA PRO A 60 5.06 2.78 -4.07
C PRO A 60 4.01 1.82 -4.64
N LEU A 61 4.36 1.09 -5.71
CA LEU A 61 3.48 0.08 -6.30
C LEU A 61 3.18 -1.04 -5.30
N ARG A 62 4.20 -1.57 -4.60
CA ARG A 62 4.01 -2.61 -3.58
C ARG A 62 3.10 -2.13 -2.46
N MET A 63 3.25 -0.90 -2.03
CA MET A 63 2.42 -0.31 -0.99
C MET A 63 0.99 -0.05 -1.45
N ALA A 64 0.78 0.32 -2.72
CA ALA A 64 -0.55 0.40 -3.32
C ALA A 64 -1.22 -0.98 -3.42
N MET A 65 -0.48 -2.02 -3.82
CA MET A 65 -0.96 -3.41 -3.86
C MET A 65 -1.32 -3.93 -2.47
N LEU A 66 -0.57 -3.55 -1.43
CA LEU A 66 -0.89 -3.88 -0.04
C LEU A 66 -2.23 -3.25 0.38
N ALA A 67 -2.41 -1.96 0.09
CA ALA A 67 -3.67 -1.26 0.36
C ALA A 67 -4.84 -1.87 -0.44
N GLN A 68 -4.60 -2.22 -1.71
CA GLN A 68 -5.55 -2.90 -2.57
C GLN A 68 -5.97 -4.26 -1.99
N ALA A 69 -5.03 -5.04 -1.45
CA ALA A 69 -5.34 -6.34 -0.87
C ALA A 69 -6.31 -6.24 0.31
N PHE A 70 -6.14 -5.25 1.20
CA PHE A 70 -7.09 -5.01 2.29
C PHE A 70 -8.45 -4.55 1.76
N ALA A 71 -8.50 -3.65 0.79
CA ALA A 71 -9.74 -3.19 0.16
C ALA A 71 -10.47 -4.32 -0.59
N ASN A 72 -9.73 -5.34 -1.05
CA ASN A 72 -10.23 -6.50 -1.81
C ASN A 72 -10.33 -7.78 -0.95
N GLY A 73 -10.68 -7.65 0.31
CA GLY A 73 -10.94 -8.79 1.19
C GLY A 73 -9.75 -9.71 1.46
N GLY A 74 -8.52 -9.18 1.38
CA GLY A 74 -7.28 -9.92 1.63
C GLY A 74 -6.63 -10.53 0.40
N LYS A 75 -7.17 -10.28 -0.80
CA LYS A 75 -6.67 -10.79 -2.08
C LYS A 75 -5.88 -9.73 -2.81
N MET A 76 -4.59 -9.97 -3.02
CA MET A 76 -3.69 -9.11 -3.78
C MET A 76 -3.71 -9.52 -5.26
N MET A 77 -3.94 -8.54 -6.14
CA MET A 77 -4.06 -8.76 -7.58
C MET A 77 -2.77 -8.39 -8.30
N VAL A 78 -2.51 -9.02 -9.44
CA VAL A 78 -1.44 -8.60 -10.36
C VAL A 78 -1.88 -7.30 -11.03
N PRO A 79 -1.09 -6.21 -10.96
CA PRO A 79 -1.41 -4.99 -11.67
C PRO A 79 -1.16 -5.15 -13.18
N TYR A 80 -2.03 -4.54 -13.99
CA TYR A 80 -1.89 -4.48 -15.44
C TYR A 80 -2.34 -3.11 -15.94
N MET A 81 -1.88 -2.71 -17.13
CA MET A 81 -2.16 -1.40 -17.74
C MET A 81 -2.96 -1.50 -19.02
N VAL A 82 -2.87 -2.63 -19.72
CA VAL A 82 -3.55 -2.83 -21.01
C VAL A 82 -4.90 -3.48 -20.75
N ASP A 83 -5.97 -2.67 -20.80
CA ASP A 83 -7.35 -3.17 -20.64
C ASP A 83 -7.79 -4.00 -21.84
N ALA A 84 -7.49 -3.53 -23.07
CA ALA A 84 -7.81 -4.29 -24.28
C ALA A 84 -6.86 -3.97 -25.43
N VAL A 85 -6.68 -4.93 -26.31
CA VAL A 85 -6.04 -4.76 -27.63
C VAL A 85 -7.11 -4.82 -28.71
N ILE A 86 -7.27 -3.74 -29.45
CA ILE A 86 -8.31 -3.59 -30.48
C ILE A 86 -7.65 -3.57 -31.86
N SER A 87 -8.20 -4.33 -32.83
CA SER A 87 -7.75 -4.30 -34.21
C SER A 87 -8.11 -2.97 -34.90
N PRO A 88 -7.48 -2.66 -36.07
CA PRO A 88 -7.89 -1.49 -36.86
C PRO A 88 -9.36 -1.50 -37.30
N GLN A 89 -9.98 -2.70 -37.35
CA GLN A 89 -11.40 -2.88 -37.70
C GLN A 89 -12.34 -2.80 -36.49
N GLY A 90 -11.82 -2.45 -35.28
CA GLY A 90 -12.60 -2.33 -34.05
C GLY A 90 -12.88 -3.66 -33.32
N LEU A 91 -12.27 -4.78 -33.73
CA LEU A 91 -12.45 -6.05 -33.05
C LEU A 91 -11.54 -6.15 -31.84
N CYS A 92 -12.07 -6.59 -30.70
CA CYS A 92 -11.27 -6.89 -29.53
C CYS A 92 -10.46 -8.19 -29.77
N ILE A 93 -9.14 -8.04 -29.90
CA ILE A 93 -8.20 -9.16 -30.08
C ILE A 93 -7.89 -9.83 -28.76
N ARG A 94 -7.69 -9.02 -27.69
CA ARG A 94 -7.37 -9.48 -26.34
C ARG A 94 -7.97 -8.50 -25.35
N LYS A 95 -8.53 -9.02 -24.26
CA LYS A 95 -8.97 -8.24 -23.11
C LYS A 95 -8.05 -8.53 -21.93
N GLY A 96 -7.75 -7.50 -21.15
CA GLY A 96 -7.07 -7.66 -19.88
C GLY A 96 -7.97 -8.39 -18.89
N GLU A 97 -7.43 -9.38 -18.21
CA GLU A 97 -8.18 -10.13 -17.20
C GLU A 97 -7.53 -9.95 -15.83
N PRO A 98 -8.31 -9.56 -14.81
CA PRO A 98 -7.80 -9.49 -13.44
C PRO A 98 -7.28 -10.84 -12.97
N ALA A 99 -6.03 -10.91 -12.54
CA ALA A 99 -5.41 -12.11 -12.00
C ALA A 99 -5.08 -11.92 -10.52
N GLN A 100 -5.49 -12.88 -9.69
CA GLN A 100 -5.07 -12.89 -8.29
C GLN A 100 -3.62 -13.36 -8.20
N TRP A 101 -2.78 -12.56 -7.53
CA TRP A 101 -1.41 -12.96 -7.25
C TRP A 101 -1.31 -13.85 -6.01
N ARG A 102 -1.91 -13.39 -4.90
CA ARG A 102 -1.92 -14.15 -3.63
C ARG A 102 -3.06 -13.73 -2.72
N GLU A 103 -3.36 -14.59 -1.75
CA GLU A 103 -4.18 -14.24 -0.60
C GLU A 103 -3.26 -13.93 0.59
N VAL A 104 -3.28 -12.68 1.06
CA VAL A 104 -2.36 -12.21 2.11
C VAL A 104 -2.98 -12.32 3.50
N THR A 105 -4.32 -12.30 3.58
CA THR A 105 -5.07 -12.45 4.83
C THR A 105 -6.51 -12.85 4.56
N THR A 106 -7.26 -13.21 5.59
CA THR A 106 -8.70 -13.50 5.47
C THR A 106 -9.51 -12.22 5.31
N SER A 107 -10.71 -12.34 4.72
CA SER A 107 -11.62 -11.20 4.56
C SER A 107 -12.02 -10.54 5.88
N GLN A 108 -12.17 -11.30 6.94
CA GLN A 108 -12.48 -10.79 8.28
C GLN A 108 -11.32 -9.92 8.83
N ARG A 109 -10.08 -10.37 8.67
CA ARG A 109 -8.90 -9.61 9.10
C ARG A 109 -8.69 -8.37 8.22
N ALA A 110 -8.92 -8.50 6.92
CA ALA A 110 -8.89 -7.36 6.01
C ALA A 110 -9.91 -6.28 6.40
N ALA A 111 -11.15 -6.68 6.72
CA ALA A 111 -12.19 -5.77 7.20
C ALA A 111 -11.80 -5.06 8.51
N LEU A 112 -11.18 -5.79 9.45
CA LEU A 112 -10.68 -5.20 10.70
C LEU A 112 -9.56 -4.17 10.44
N ILE A 113 -8.61 -4.47 9.56
CA ILE A 113 -7.55 -3.51 9.18
C ILE A 113 -8.18 -2.29 8.50
N ASN A 114 -9.15 -2.49 7.59
CA ASN A 114 -9.86 -1.40 6.94
C ASN A 114 -10.56 -0.48 7.94
N SER A 115 -11.18 -1.02 9.00
CA SER A 115 -11.80 -0.17 10.04
C SER A 115 -10.78 0.66 10.80
N TYR A 116 -9.59 0.13 11.06
CA TYR A 116 -8.50 0.91 11.66
C TYR A 116 -7.97 1.98 10.70
N MET A 117 -7.83 1.66 9.41
CA MET A 117 -7.39 2.62 8.39
C MET A 117 -8.43 3.75 8.16
N GLU A 118 -9.72 3.44 8.28
CA GLU A 118 -10.80 4.43 8.27
C GLU A 118 -10.68 5.40 9.46
N ASN A 119 -10.50 4.86 10.66
CA ASN A 119 -10.30 5.67 11.87
C ASN A 119 -9.05 6.56 11.81
N VAL A 120 -7.97 6.14 11.12
CA VAL A 120 -6.79 7.00 10.88
C VAL A 120 -7.15 8.25 10.07
N VAL A 121 -8.09 8.15 9.14
CA VAL A 121 -8.55 9.26 8.32
C VAL A 121 -9.59 10.10 9.05
N GLU A 122 -10.51 9.48 9.78
CA GLU A 122 -11.59 10.18 10.48
C GLU A 122 -11.12 10.92 11.74
N ASN A 123 -10.25 10.26 12.52
CA ASN A 123 -9.90 10.72 13.87
C ASN A 123 -8.39 10.79 14.13
N GLY A 124 -7.56 10.47 13.12
CA GLY A 124 -6.11 10.31 13.30
C GLY A 124 -5.27 11.19 12.37
N THR A 125 -4.05 10.72 12.14
CA THR A 125 -3.01 11.44 11.39
C THR A 125 -3.29 11.56 9.89
N GLY A 126 -4.26 10.81 9.36
CA GLY A 126 -4.65 10.81 7.93
C GLY A 126 -5.77 11.79 7.59
N GLY A 127 -6.24 12.63 8.51
CA GLY A 127 -7.40 13.50 8.33
C GLY A 127 -7.33 14.42 7.10
N ALA A 128 -6.12 14.81 6.67
CA ALA A 128 -5.93 15.60 5.46
C ALA A 128 -6.33 14.87 4.15
N ALA A 129 -6.50 13.55 4.18
CA ALA A 129 -6.99 12.77 3.05
C ALA A 129 -8.52 12.66 2.99
N ALA A 130 -9.24 13.13 4.02
CA ALA A 130 -10.69 13.02 4.08
C ALA A 130 -11.39 13.79 2.95
N VAL A 131 -12.38 13.14 2.32
CA VAL A 131 -13.24 13.72 1.28
C VAL A 131 -14.69 13.51 1.68
N SER A 132 -15.47 14.59 1.68
CA SER A 132 -16.89 14.53 2.08
C SER A 132 -17.66 13.56 1.18
N GLY A 133 -18.45 12.67 1.81
CA GLY A 133 -19.25 11.67 1.11
C GLY A 133 -18.48 10.47 0.56
N ILE A 134 -17.16 10.40 0.75
CA ILE A 134 -16.33 9.28 0.30
C ILE A 134 -15.70 8.59 1.52
N LYS A 135 -15.81 7.27 1.54
CA LYS A 135 -15.10 6.46 2.54
C LYS A 135 -13.64 6.31 2.12
N VAL A 136 -12.78 7.02 2.84
CA VAL A 136 -11.31 6.97 2.64
C VAL A 136 -10.68 6.20 3.79
N ARG A 137 -9.81 5.28 3.47
CA ARG A 137 -9.02 4.48 4.42
C ARG A 137 -7.55 4.71 4.14
N GLY A 138 -6.75 4.87 5.18
CA GLY A 138 -5.33 5.09 4.94
C GLY A 138 -4.46 4.94 6.16
N LYS A 139 -3.17 4.91 5.91
CA LYS A 139 -2.11 4.92 6.93
C LYS A 139 -1.02 5.90 6.50
N THR A 140 -0.71 6.84 7.36
CA THR A 140 0.44 7.74 7.20
C THR A 140 1.73 7.03 7.59
N GLY A 141 2.81 7.39 6.92
CA GLY A 141 4.17 7.00 7.27
C GLY A 141 5.10 8.20 7.25
N THR A 142 6.15 8.11 8.05
CA THR A 142 7.26 9.05 8.05
C THR A 142 8.51 8.18 8.07
N ALA A 143 9.22 8.10 6.95
CA ALA A 143 10.42 7.30 6.83
C ALA A 143 11.65 8.18 6.98
N GLU A 144 12.46 7.90 7.99
CA GLU A 144 13.72 8.61 8.23
C GLU A 144 14.66 8.47 7.04
N ASN A 145 15.41 9.52 6.78
CA ASN A 145 16.35 9.64 5.67
C ASN A 145 17.65 10.29 6.15
N SER A 146 18.77 9.64 5.90
CA SER A 146 20.08 10.15 6.29
C SER A 146 20.55 11.36 5.47
N ALA A 147 19.93 11.65 4.32
CA ALA A 147 20.36 12.68 3.38
C ALA A 147 19.54 13.98 3.46
N GLY A 148 18.50 14.06 4.30
CA GLY A 148 17.64 15.24 4.38
C GLY A 148 16.44 15.09 5.29
N ALA A 149 15.37 15.78 4.97
CA ALA A 149 14.11 15.62 5.68
C ALA A 149 13.50 14.24 5.39
N ASP A 150 12.68 13.74 6.30
CA ASP A 150 12.01 12.45 6.18
C ASP A 150 11.16 12.34 4.92
N HIS A 151 10.91 11.12 4.46
CA HIS A 151 9.96 10.84 3.38
C HIS A 151 8.55 10.69 3.95
N GLY A 152 7.61 11.50 3.44
CA GLY A 152 6.20 11.43 3.80
C GLY A 152 5.48 10.35 2.99
N TRP A 153 4.87 9.37 3.67
CA TRP A 153 4.09 8.30 3.04
C TRP A 153 2.61 8.37 3.39
N PHE A 154 1.76 8.06 2.42
CA PHE A 154 0.36 7.76 2.66
C PHE A 154 -0.11 6.64 1.74
N ILE A 155 -0.58 5.54 2.31
CA ILE A 155 -1.16 4.42 1.56
C ILE A 155 -2.61 4.25 1.93
N GLY A 156 -3.44 3.81 0.99
CA GLY A 156 -4.84 3.66 1.32
C GLY A 156 -5.72 3.24 0.16
N SER A 157 -7.03 3.35 0.42
CA SER A 157 -8.09 3.12 -0.55
C SER A 157 -9.22 4.11 -0.39
N ALA A 158 -10.01 4.31 -1.45
CA ALA A 158 -11.21 5.12 -1.42
C ALA A 158 -12.33 4.44 -2.21
N GLU A 159 -13.55 4.46 -1.65
CA GLU A 159 -14.76 3.95 -2.29
C GLU A 159 -15.39 5.08 -3.12
N LEU A 160 -15.17 5.07 -4.43
CA LEU A 160 -15.79 5.98 -5.38
C LEU A 160 -17.08 5.38 -5.93
N PRO A 161 -17.98 6.18 -6.51
CA PRO A 161 -19.15 5.67 -7.22
C PRO A 161 -18.74 4.65 -8.30
N GLY A 162 -19.22 3.40 -8.16
CA GLY A 162 -18.96 2.32 -9.10
C GLY A 162 -17.59 1.66 -9.05
N ARG A 163 -16.65 2.14 -8.23
CA ARG A 163 -15.30 1.55 -8.13
C ARG A 163 -14.62 1.87 -6.81
N THR A 164 -13.72 0.98 -6.38
CA THR A 164 -12.77 1.25 -5.30
C THR A 164 -11.38 1.45 -5.90
N ILE A 165 -10.68 2.48 -5.47
CA ILE A 165 -9.28 2.71 -5.82
C ILE A 165 -8.37 2.41 -4.63
N ALA A 166 -7.15 2.00 -4.93
CA ALA A 166 -6.07 1.90 -3.94
C ALA A 166 -4.85 2.71 -4.41
N PHE A 167 -4.10 3.25 -3.47
CA PHE A 167 -2.96 4.11 -3.78
C PHE A 167 -1.82 3.94 -2.78
N GLY A 168 -0.60 4.19 -3.25
CA GLY A 168 0.60 4.37 -2.46
C GLY A 168 1.29 5.65 -2.91
N ILE A 169 1.45 6.59 -2.00
CA ILE A 169 2.00 7.92 -2.26
C ILE A 169 3.22 8.12 -1.39
N ILE A 170 4.32 8.54 -2.00
CA ILE A 170 5.52 9.01 -1.31
C ILE A 170 5.82 10.44 -1.76
N VAL A 171 6.21 11.29 -0.82
CA VAL A 171 6.81 12.59 -1.10
C VAL A 171 8.18 12.59 -0.44
N GLU A 172 9.20 12.57 -1.27
CA GLU A 172 10.59 12.48 -0.80
C GLU A 172 11.03 13.79 -0.15
N ASN A 173 11.81 13.68 0.93
CA ASN A 173 12.42 14.81 1.65
C ASN A 173 11.42 15.92 2.05
N SER A 174 10.22 15.53 2.50
CA SER A 174 9.11 16.47 2.71
C SER A 174 8.57 16.50 4.13
N GLY A 175 9.06 15.61 5.02
CA GLY A 175 8.56 15.44 6.36
C GLY A 175 7.40 14.45 6.48
N GLY A 176 6.49 14.66 7.43
CA GLY A 176 5.47 13.68 7.78
C GLY A 176 4.38 13.47 6.72
N GLY A 177 4.00 12.20 6.48
CA GLY A 177 3.04 11.83 5.46
C GLY A 177 1.63 12.40 5.64
N GLY A 178 1.23 12.69 6.88
CA GLY A 178 -0.06 13.32 7.17
C GLY A 178 -0.19 14.75 6.63
N SER A 179 0.91 15.50 6.59
CA SER A 179 0.96 16.87 6.08
C SER A 179 1.34 16.99 4.61
N THR A 180 1.99 15.98 4.03
CA THR A 180 2.54 16.03 2.67
C THR A 180 1.83 15.08 1.71
N ALA A 181 1.79 13.79 2.01
CA ALA A 181 1.23 12.77 1.13
C ALA A 181 -0.31 12.63 1.24
N ALA A 182 -0.88 12.77 2.44
CA ALA A 182 -2.33 12.66 2.62
C ALA A 182 -3.14 13.74 1.87
N PRO A 183 -2.73 15.03 1.81
CA PRO A 183 -3.41 16.01 0.96
C PRO A 183 -3.40 15.68 -0.53
N ILE A 184 -2.34 15.02 -1.02
CA ILE A 184 -2.25 14.57 -2.41
C ILE A 184 -3.31 13.50 -2.69
N ALA A 185 -3.47 12.52 -1.76
CA ALA A 185 -4.53 11.52 -1.88
C ALA A 185 -5.92 12.17 -1.98
N ARG A 186 -6.21 13.18 -1.13
CA ARG A 186 -7.46 13.93 -1.20
C ARG A 186 -7.70 14.55 -2.58
N ARG A 187 -6.70 15.21 -3.16
CA ARG A 187 -6.81 15.82 -4.49
C ARG A 187 -7.06 14.78 -5.57
N ILE A 188 -6.31 13.68 -5.56
CA ILE A 188 -6.51 12.56 -6.51
C ILE A 188 -7.95 12.03 -6.41
N ILE A 189 -8.46 11.79 -5.21
CA ILE A 189 -9.82 11.30 -4.99
C ILE A 189 -10.86 12.30 -5.54
N GLN A 190 -10.70 13.59 -5.24
CA GLN A 190 -11.58 14.64 -5.73
C GLN A 190 -11.58 14.76 -7.26
N ASP A 191 -10.41 14.70 -7.89
CA ASP A 191 -10.27 14.74 -9.35
C ASP A 191 -10.93 13.54 -10.03
N LEU A 192 -10.85 12.35 -9.40
CA LEU A 192 -11.47 11.13 -9.91
C LEU A 192 -12.99 11.08 -9.73
N MET A 193 -13.54 11.86 -8.79
CA MET A 193 -15.00 12.03 -8.62
C MET A 193 -15.61 12.92 -9.69
N ASN A 194 -14.84 13.84 -10.24
CA ASN A 194 -15.30 14.81 -11.24
C ASN A 194 -15.18 14.29 -12.69
N ARG A 195 -14.73 13.07 -12.87
CA ARG A 195 -14.62 12.37 -14.17
C ARG A 195 -15.72 11.33 -14.34
#